data_45bf04ae0df9187c3012a7f0120c04f0
#
_entry.id   45bf04ae0df9187c3012a7f0120c04f0
#
_cell.length_a   1.000
_cell.length_b   1.000
_cell.length_c   1.000
_cell.angle_alpha   90.00
_cell.angle_beta   90.00
_cell.angle_gamma   90.00
#
_symmetry.space_group_name_H-M   'P 1'
#
loop_
_entity.id
_entity.type
_entity.pdbx_description
1 polymer ?
#
loop_
_entity_poly.entity_id
_entity_poly.type
_entity_poly.pdbx_seq_one_letter_code
_entity_poly.pdbx_strand_id
1 'polypeptide(L)'
;LLSHYCGYKTGTDRNCVEGNKCELAFSGPGVEKIHEEVKSIYPNYKSVIFSSDTMNKKSSVKILNEIIENKINILIGTQMVSKGFHFPNLNCIVVLDIDLTSQGHDLRAAEKNLQLYHQLSGRAGRAGKPAKVYFQTYNINSDVISQITDQDPFLFLEKEVVLRKNYSLPPYERFIGLIITSPDQDKLKKESFILHEKLN
;
A
#
# COMPACT_ATOMS: atom_id res chain seq x y z
N LEU A 1 6.11 17.26 6.25
CA LEU A 1 5.26 16.59 5.23
C LEU A 1 5.79 16.87 3.84
N LEU A 2 5.93 15.85 3.02
CA LEU A 2 6.34 15.93 1.62
C LEU A 2 5.24 15.31 0.75
N SER A 3 4.74 16.05 -0.22
CA SER A 3 3.89 15.48 -1.25
C SER A 3 4.74 14.87 -2.36
N HIS A 4 4.67 13.55 -2.53
CA HIS A 4 5.37 12.85 -3.62
C HIS A 4 4.79 13.17 -5.00
N TYR A 5 3.60 13.77 -5.06
CA TYR A 5 2.93 14.14 -6.31
C TYR A 5 3.43 15.47 -6.89
N CYS A 6 3.62 16.49 -6.05
CA CYS A 6 3.96 17.84 -6.51
C CYS A 6 5.25 18.38 -5.88
N GLY A 7 5.96 17.59 -5.07
CA GLY A 7 7.20 17.99 -4.39
C GLY A 7 7.01 19.04 -3.29
N TYR A 8 5.76 19.40 -2.97
CA TYR A 8 5.47 20.40 -1.94
C TYR A 8 5.94 19.91 -0.56
N LYS A 9 6.74 20.73 0.12
CA LYS A 9 7.22 20.47 1.48
C LYS A 9 6.60 21.46 2.45
N THR A 10 6.10 20.97 3.58
CA THR A 10 5.58 21.81 4.67
C THR A 10 6.02 21.25 6.02
N GLY A 11 6.21 22.14 7.00
CA GLY A 11 6.41 21.74 8.40
C GLY A 11 5.16 21.08 8.97
N THR A 12 5.34 20.39 10.09
CA THR A 12 4.25 19.72 10.85
C THR A 12 3.51 20.66 11.79
N ASP A 13 4.01 21.88 11.98
CA ASP A 13 3.51 22.84 12.98
C ASP A 13 2.41 23.76 12.46
N ARG A 14 1.62 23.30 11.50
CA ARG A 14 0.49 24.09 11.00
C ARG A 14 -0.72 23.96 11.91
N ASN A 15 -1.32 25.12 12.23
CA ASN A 15 -2.66 25.14 12.82
C ASN A 15 -3.69 24.59 11.81
N CYS A 16 -4.68 23.87 12.33
CA CYS A 16 -5.84 23.45 11.56
C CYS A 16 -6.55 24.67 10.95
N VAL A 17 -7.29 24.47 9.86
CA VAL A 17 -8.14 25.51 9.24
C VAL A 17 -9.12 26.14 10.25
N GLU A 18 -9.46 25.41 11.31
CA GLU A 18 -10.30 25.88 12.42
C GLU A 18 -9.52 26.56 13.57
N GLY A 19 -8.23 26.84 13.39
CA GLY A 19 -7.41 27.56 14.38
C GLY A 19 -6.89 26.73 15.56
N ASN A 20 -7.25 25.45 15.65
CA ASN A 20 -6.78 24.55 16.70
C ASN A 20 -5.41 23.93 16.35
N LYS A 21 -4.61 23.60 17.36
CA LYS A 21 -3.41 22.77 17.13
C LYS A 21 -3.83 21.41 16.63
N CYS A 22 -3.49 21.11 15.39
CA CYS A 22 -3.71 19.77 14.84
C CYS A 22 -2.60 18.83 15.33
N GLU A 23 -2.96 17.79 16.04
CA GLU A 23 -2.08 16.64 16.22
C GLU A 23 -2.13 15.82 14.92
N LEU A 24 -1.03 15.88 14.17
CA LEU A 24 -0.90 15.04 12.97
C LEU A 24 -0.54 13.62 13.41
N ALA A 25 -1.48 12.71 13.27
CA ALA A 25 -1.19 11.29 13.38
C ALA A 25 -0.50 10.82 12.08
N PHE A 26 0.66 10.19 12.21
CA PHE A 26 1.30 9.54 11.07
C PHE A 26 0.47 8.31 10.68
N SER A 27 0.01 8.26 9.45
CA SER A 27 -0.71 7.11 8.91
C SER A 27 0.30 6.06 8.45
N GLY A 28 0.38 4.98 9.20
CA GLY A 28 1.28 3.85 8.96
C GLY A 28 2.75 4.09 9.34
N PRO A 29 3.46 3.03 9.71
CA PRO A 29 4.89 3.09 9.96
C PRO A 29 5.63 3.22 8.62
N GLY A 30 6.44 4.26 8.45
CA GLY A 30 7.35 4.36 7.31
C GLY A 30 8.37 3.20 7.30
N VAL A 31 8.89 2.86 6.13
CA VAL A 31 9.87 1.75 5.98
C VAL A 31 11.14 1.95 6.82
N GLU A 32 11.52 3.21 7.05
CA GLU A 32 12.66 3.59 7.88
C GLU A 32 12.41 3.22 9.35
N LYS A 33 11.23 3.56 9.88
CA LYS A 33 10.87 3.23 11.26
C LYS A 33 10.79 1.72 11.48
N ILE A 34 10.17 1.00 10.54
CA ILE A 34 10.14 -0.47 10.58
C ILE A 34 11.56 -1.03 10.58
N HIS A 35 12.46 -0.47 9.79
CA HIS A 35 13.85 -0.91 9.72
C HIS A 35 14.60 -0.69 11.04
N GLU A 36 14.39 0.43 11.70
CA GLU A 36 14.96 0.72 13.01
C GLU A 36 14.45 -0.28 14.07
N GLU A 37 13.15 -0.53 14.10
CA GLU A 37 12.54 -1.50 15.01
C GLU A 37 13.06 -2.92 14.75
N VAL A 38 13.13 -3.34 13.49
CA VAL A 38 13.67 -4.65 13.11
C VAL A 38 15.13 -4.81 13.52
N LYS A 39 15.95 -3.77 13.36
CA LYS A 39 17.34 -3.79 13.84
C LYS A 39 17.45 -3.91 15.36
N SER A 40 16.56 -3.25 16.07
CA SER A 40 16.53 -3.33 17.54
C SER A 40 16.13 -4.73 18.02
N ILE A 41 15.13 -5.34 17.38
CA ILE A 41 14.61 -6.67 17.77
C ILE A 41 15.56 -7.79 17.32
N TYR A 42 16.16 -7.65 16.13
CA TYR A 42 16.99 -8.65 15.48
C TYR A 42 18.39 -8.12 15.13
N PRO A 43 19.22 -7.74 16.13
CA PRO A 43 20.52 -7.07 15.89
C PRO A 43 21.52 -7.95 15.13
N ASN A 44 21.38 -9.27 15.23
CA ASN A 44 22.27 -10.23 14.57
C ASN A 44 21.86 -10.56 13.12
N TYR A 45 20.73 -10.02 12.64
CA TYR A 45 20.25 -10.28 11.30
C TYR A 45 20.48 -9.06 10.39
N LYS A 46 21.03 -9.30 9.21
CA LYS A 46 21.22 -8.24 8.23
C LYS A 46 19.89 -7.89 7.60
N SER A 47 19.40 -6.68 7.89
CA SER A 47 18.18 -6.11 7.32
C SER A 47 18.49 -5.00 6.34
N VAL A 48 17.68 -4.86 5.30
CA VAL A 48 17.83 -3.83 4.27
C VAL A 48 16.48 -3.29 3.82
N ILE A 49 16.44 -1.97 3.51
CA ILE A 49 15.29 -1.34 2.88
C ILE A 49 15.38 -1.50 1.37
N PHE A 50 14.27 -1.89 0.75
CA PHE A 50 14.10 -2.00 -0.68
C PHE A 50 12.86 -1.21 -1.11
N SER A 51 13.02 0.06 -1.45
CA SER A 51 11.93 0.95 -1.88
C SER A 51 12.33 1.76 -3.12
N SER A 52 11.33 2.25 -3.86
CA SER A 52 11.56 3.10 -5.04
C SER A 52 12.32 4.37 -4.73
N ASP A 53 12.13 4.91 -3.53
CA ASP A 53 12.66 6.21 -3.13
C ASP A 53 14.14 6.14 -2.73
N THR A 54 14.59 4.96 -2.30
CA THR A 54 15.95 4.75 -1.79
C THR A 54 16.88 4.06 -2.79
N MET A 55 16.35 3.59 -3.94
CA MET A 55 17.08 2.69 -4.82
C MET A 55 17.31 3.26 -6.22
N ASN A 56 18.56 3.37 -6.61
CA ASN A 56 18.94 3.51 -8.02
C ASN A 56 19.19 2.13 -8.65
N LYS A 57 19.23 2.06 -9.99
CA LYS A 57 19.41 0.76 -10.71
C LYS A 57 20.64 -0.03 -10.26
N LYS A 58 21.74 0.63 -9.94
CA LYS A 58 23.00 -0.05 -9.52
C LYS A 58 22.89 -0.64 -8.11
N SER A 59 22.30 0.10 -7.17
CA SER A 59 22.10 -0.40 -5.79
C SER A 59 21.09 -1.55 -5.75
N SER A 60 20.05 -1.50 -6.58
CA SER A 60 19.07 -2.59 -6.68
C SER A 60 19.70 -3.91 -7.10
N VAL A 61 20.55 -3.90 -8.13
CA VAL A 61 21.23 -5.11 -8.60
C VAL A 61 22.16 -5.68 -7.52
N LYS A 62 22.90 -4.82 -6.82
CA LYS A 62 23.78 -5.25 -5.73
C LYS A 62 23.01 -5.95 -4.61
N ILE A 63 21.91 -5.32 -4.14
CA ILE A 63 21.07 -5.89 -3.08
C ILE A 63 20.43 -7.21 -3.53
N LEU A 64 19.95 -7.30 -4.76
CA LEU A 64 19.40 -8.55 -5.29
C LEU A 64 20.43 -9.68 -5.30
N ASN A 65 21.68 -9.41 -5.69
CA ASN A 65 22.75 -10.42 -5.64
C ASN A 65 23.02 -10.83 -4.19
N GLU A 66 23.07 -9.90 -3.24
CA GLU A 66 23.26 -10.22 -1.82
C GLU A 66 22.11 -11.06 -1.23
N ILE A 67 20.86 -10.85 -1.73
CA ILE A 67 19.71 -11.69 -1.34
C ILE A 67 19.85 -13.10 -1.90
N ILE A 68 20.20 -13.23 -3.18
CA ILE A 68 20.40 -14.54 -3.83
C ILE A 68 21.52 -15.34 -3.13
N GLU A 69 22.57 -14.64 -2.71
CA GLU A 69 23.70 -15.22 -1.97
C GLU A 69 23.38 -15.46 -0.47
N ASN A 70 22.14 -15.26 -0.01
CA ASN A 70 21.72 -15.38 1.40
C ASN A 70 22.50 -14.49 2.37
N LYS A 71 23.04 -13.37 1.91
CA LYS A 71 23.73 -12.39 2.75
C LYS A 71 22.80 -11.42 3.45
N ILE A 72 21.53 -11.35 3.03
CA ILE A 72 20.47 -10.54 3.63
C ILE A 72 19.42 -11.48 4.21
N ASN A 73 19.05 -11.24 5.48
CA ASN A 73 18.09 -12.05 6.21
C ASN A 73 16.69 -11.46 6.16
N ILE A 74 16.57 -10.12 6.21
CA ILE A 74 15.29 -9.40 6.29
C ILE A 74 15.28 -8.31 5.24
N LEU A 75 14.24 -8.35 4.40
CA LEU A 75 13.99 -7.35 3.39
C LEU A 75 12.74 -6.55 3.78
N ILE A 76 12.89 -5.24 3.91
CA ILE A 76 11.81 -4.33 4.25
C ILE A 76 11.50 -3.48 3.03
N GLY A 77 10.25 -3.43 2.63
CA GLY A 77 9.90 -2.66 1.43
C GLY A 77 8.42 -2.36 1.31
N THR A 78 8.09 -1.58 0.30
CA THR A 78 6.73 -1.28 -0.12
C THR A 78 6.25 -2.31 -1.16
N GLN A 79 5.10 -2.05 -1.77
CA GLN A 79 4.53 -2.89 -2.84
C GLN A 79 5.50 -3.20 -4.00
N MET A 80 6.58 -2.43 -4.17
CA MET A 80 7.60 -2.72 -5.19
C MET A 80 8.27 -4.09 -5.02
N VAL A 81 8.44 -4.54 -3.77
CA VAL A 81 9.04 -5.87 -3.48
C VAL A 81 8.18 -7.01 -4.06
N SER A 82 6.88 -6.77 -4.19
CA SER A 82 5.96 -7.75 -4.77
C SER A 82 6.05 -7.88 -6.29
N LYS A 83 6.67 -6.92 -6.98
CA LYS A 83 6.67 -6.85 -8.45
C LYS A 83 8.02 -7.28 -9.05
N GLY A 84 8.01 -8.32 -9.85
CA GLY A 84 9.12 -8.63 -10.78
C GLY A 84 10.35 -9.31 -10.21
N PHE A 85 10.54 -9.38 -8.89
CA PHE A 85 11.72 -9.99 -8.29
C PHE A 85 11.48 -11.43 -7.85
N HIS A 86 12.47 -12.28 -8.00
CA HIS A 86 12.44 -13.66 -7.54
C HIS A 86 13.34 -13.82 -6.31
N PHE A 87 12.78 -14.35 -5.23
CA PHE A 87 13.47 -14.58 -3.97
C PHE A 87 13.44 -16.08 -3.64
N PRO A 88 14.42 -16.87 -4.08
CA PRO A 88 14.37 -18.34 -4.03
C PRO A 88 14.31 -18.89 -2.59
N ASN A 89 14.85 -18.17 -1.62
CA ASN A 89 14.92 -18.60 -0.22
C ASN A 89 13.93 -17.87 0.70
N LEU A 90 12.92 -17.19 0.10
CA LEU A 90 11.89 -16.50 0.86
C LEU A 90 10.98 -17.53 1.56
N ASN A 91 11.03 -17.57 2.88
CA ASN A 91 10.29 -18.51 3.72
C ASN A 91 9.24 -17.85 4.61
N CYS A 92 9.27 -16.52 4.72
CA CYS A 92 8.33 -15.75 5.52
C CYS A 92 8.04 -14.40 4.86
N ILE A 93 6.78 -14.02 4.81
CA ILE A 93 6.32 -12.69 4.41
C ILE A 93 5.43 -12.14 5.52
N VAL A 94 5.67 -10.90 5.92
CA VAL A 94 4.81 -10.18 6.86
C VAL A 94 4.29 -8.94 6.15
N VAL A 95 2.98 -8.83 6.02
CA VAL A 95 2.29 -7.66 5.45
C VAL A 95 1.73 -6.86 6.60
N LEU A 96 2.28 -5.67 6.82
CA LEU A 96 1.86 -4.78 7.90
C LEU A 96 0.75 -3.87 7.40
N ASP A 97 -0.26 -3.69 8.27
CA ASP A 97 -1.35 -2.72 8.10
C ASP A 97 -2.06 -2.80 6.74
N ILE A 98 -2.63 -3.95 6.45
CA ILE A 98 -3.33 -4.17 5.18
C ILE A 98 -4.60 -3.32 5.05
N ASP A 99 -5.13 -2.80 6.15
CA ASP A 99 -6.34 -1.99 6.16
C ASP A 99 -6.14 -0.60 5.56
N LEU A 100 -4.93 -0.03 5.65
CA LEU A 100 -4.57 1.26 5.03
C LEU A 100 -4.67 1.23 3.50
N THR A 101 -4.42 0.09 2.90
CA THR A 101 -4.44 -0.05 1.44
C THR A 101 -5.86 -0.04 0.86
N SER A 102 -6.88 -0.26 1.70
CA SER A 102 -8.29 -0.19 1.33
C SER A 102 -8.90 1.21 1.48
N GLN A 103 -8.17 2.16 2.08
CA GLN A 103 -8.62 3.54 2.26
C GLN A 103 -8.23 4.38 1.04
N GLY A 104 -9.21 4.78 0.24
CA GLY A 104 -8.95 5.67 -0.89
C GLY A 104 -10.15 5.82 -1.82
N HIS A 105 -10.01 6.72 -2.77
CA HIS A 105 -11.02 6.98 -3.80
C HIS A 105 -10.94 6.00 -4.99
N ASP A 106 -10.06 4.98 -4.92
CA ASP A 106 -9.93 3.98 -5.97
C ASP A 106 -10.98 2.88 -5.80
N LEU A 107 -11.97 2.89 -6.66
CA LEU A 107 -13.05 1.88 -6.70
C LEU A 107 -12.54 0.44 -6.88
N ARG A 108 -11.28 0.26 -7.27
CA ARG A 108 -10.65 -1.06 -7.42
C ARG A 108 -9.60 -1.34 -6.35
N ALA A 109 -9.59 -0.60 -5.25
CA ALA A 109 -8.61 -0.79 -4.20
C ALA A 109 -8.64 -2.21 -3.63
N ALA A 110 -9.83 -2.74 -3.34
CA ALA A 110 -10.02 -4.09 -2.84
C ALA A 110 -9.50 -5.17 -3.81
N GLU A 111 -9.83 -5.05 -5.10
CA GLU A 111 -9.32 -5.97 -6.15
C GLU A 111 -7.79 -5.93 -6.27
N LYS A 112 -7.22 -4.72 -6.28
CA LYS A 112 -5.76 -4.54 -6.37
C LYS A 112 -5.04 -5.12 -5.15
N ASN A 113 -5.63 -4.96 -3.97
CA ASN A 113 -5.10 -5.53 -2.75
C ASN A 113 -5.15 -7.04 -2.77
N LEU A 114 -6.28 -7.63 -3.15
CA LEU A 114 -6.41 -9.07 -3.30
C LEU A 114 -5.38 -9.63 -4.29
N GLN A 115 -5.22 -9.00 -5.47
CA GLN A 115 -4.20 -9.38 -6.45
C GLN A 115 -2.78 -9.31 -5.88
N LEU A 116 -2.47 -8.24 -5.13
CA LEU A 116 -1.18 -8.08 -4.48
C LEU A 116 -0.91 -9.21 -3.48
N TYR A 117 -1.90 -9.55 -2.65
CA TYR A 117 -1.77 -10.57 -1.63
C TYR A 117 -1.62 -11.97 -2.23
N HIS A 118 -2.36 -12.29 -3.29
CA HIS A 118 -2.15 -13.52 -4.05
C HIS A 118 -0.77 -13.59 -4.71
N GLN A 119 -0.27 -12.46 -5.23
CA GLN A 119 1.10 -12.40 -5.76
C GLN A 119 2.15 -12.64 -4.69
N LEU A 120 1.98 -12.10 -3.48
CA LEU A 120 2.87 -12.33 -2.35
C LEU A 120 2.82 -13.78 -1.89
N SER A 121 1.63 -14.33 -1.72
CA SER A 121 1.43 -15.74 -1.33
C SER A 121 2.05 -16.70 -2.36
N GLY A 122 1.88 -16.42 -3.65
CA GLY A 122 2.48 -17.22 -4.73
C GLY A 122 4.00 -17.10 -4.86
N ARG A 123 4.65 -16.15 -4.18
CA ARG A 123 6.12 -16.03 -4.11
C ARG A 123 6.73 -16.78 -2.95
N ALA A 124 5.98 -16.95 -1.88
CA ALA A 124 6.35 -17.73 -0.73
C ALA A 124 6.34 -19.22 -1.10
N GLY A 125 7.34 -19.98 -0.64
CA GLY A 125 7.35 -21.44 -0.79
C GLY A 125 7.71 -21.99 -2.17
N ARG A 126 8.26 -21.19 -3.07
CA ARG A 126 8.83 -21.72 -4.33
C ARG A 126 10.07 -22.58 -4.03
N ALA A 127 10.32 -23.59 -4.86
CA ALA A 127 11.36 -24.60 -4.67
C ALA A 127 11.02 -25.70 -3.63
N GLY A 128 9.72 -25.97 -3.40
CA GLY A 128 9.29 -27.09 -2.55
C GLY A 128 9.46 -26.88 -1.04
N LYS A 129 9.81 -25.66 -0.61
CA LYS A 129 9.89 -25.31 0.81
C LYS A 129 8.60 -24.60 1.23
N PRO A 130 7.95 -25.00 2.35
CA PRO A 130 6.80 -24.29 2.88
C PRO A 130 7.21 -22.89 3.31
N ALA A 131 6.42 -21.91 2.94
CA ALA A 131 6.60 -20.54 3.41
C ALA A 131 5.31 -20.05 4.05
N LYS A 132 5.46 -19.13 5.00
CA LYS A 132 4.35 -18.54 5.75
C LYS A 132 4.14 -17.10 5.34
N VAL A 133 2.88 -16.70 5.21
CA VAL A 133 2.50 -15.31 4.98
C VAL A 133 1.62 -14.87 6.16
N TYR A 134 2.01 -13.79 6.80
CA TYR A 134 1.29 -13.18 7.91
C TYR A 134 0.71 -11.85 7.46
N PHE A 135 -0.55 -11.61 7.76
CA PHE A 135 -1.24 -10.37 7.49
C PHE A 135 -1.64 -9.71 8.80
N GLN A 136 -1.17 -8.48 9.02
CA GLN A 136 -1.59 -7.68 10.15
C GLN A 136 -2.81 -6.85 9.75
N THR A 137 -3.92 -7.02 10.47
CA THR A 137 -5.18 -6.32 10.22
C THR A 137 -5.89 -6.00 11.54
N TYR A 138 -6.66 -4.92 11.56
CA TYR A 138 -7.61 -4.59 12.63
C TYR A 138 -8.99 -5.18 12.35
N ASN A 139 -9.27 -5.62 11.12
CA ASN A 139 -10.55 -6.18 10.71
C ASN A 139 -10.39 -7.57 10.07
N ILE A 140 -10.25 -8.59 10.91
CA ILE A 140 -10.06 -9.99 10.47
C ILE A 140 -11.27 -10.53 9.68
N ASN A 141 -12.46 -9.94 9.88
CA ASN A 141 -13.70 -10.34 9.22
C ASN A 141 -13.95 -9.58 7.90
N SER A 142 -12.98 -8.82 7.41
CA SER A 142 -13.14 -8.15 6.10
C SER A 142 -13.23 -9.18 4.97
N ASP A 143 -14.05 -8.89 3.96
CA ASP A 143 -14.21 -9.77 2.80
C ASP A 143 -12.89 -10.02 2.07
N VAL A 144 -11.99 -9.06 2.04
CA VAL A 144 -10.64 -9.20 1.45
C VAL A 144 -9.81 -10.24 2.20
N ILE A 145 -9.84 -10.21 3.54
CA ILE A 145 -9.09 -11.15 4.37
C ILE A 145 -9.64 -12.56 4.26
N SER A 146 -10.97 -12.72 4.33
CA SER A 146 -11.60 -14.04 4.18
C SER A 146 -11.24 -14.68 2.84
N GLN A 147 -11.20 -13.89 1.78
CA GLN A 147 -10.86 -14.38 0.43
C GLN A 147 -9.39 -14.79 0.25
N ILE A 148 -8.47 -14.15 0.99
CA ILE A 148 -7.06 -14.56 0.99
C ILE A 148 -6.92 -15.96 1.61
N THR A 149 -7.76 -16.27 2.62
CA THR A 149 -7.73 -17.54 3.35
C THR A 149 -8.53 -18.65 2.66
N ASP A 150 -9.61 -18.32 1.97
CA ASP A 150 -10.57 -19.28 1.38
C ASP A 150 -10.11 -19.92 0.07
N GLN A 151 -8.99 -19.49 -0.49
CA GLN A 151 -8.39 -20.04 -1.72
C GLN A 151 -9.27 -19.98 -2.99
N ASP A 152 -10.45 -19.38 -2.94
CA ASP A 152 -11.32 -19.20 -4.10
C ASP A 152 -11.30 -17.74 -4.60
N PRO A 153 -10.50 -17.40 -5.62
CA PRO A 153 -10.40 -16.04 -6.12
C PRO A 153 -11.68 -15.54 -6.79
N PHE A 154 -12.60 -16.44 -7.18
CA PHE A 154 -13.84 -16.05 -7.87
C PHE A 154 -14.92 -15.58 -6.90
N LEU A 155 -14.98 -16.12 -5.70
CA LEU A 155 -15.99 -15.77 -4.71
C LEU A 155 -15.95 -14.27 -4.33
N PHE A 156 -14.75 -13.70 -4.23
CA PHE A 156 -14.60 -12.25 -4.02
C PHE A 156 -15.15 -11.45 -5.21
N LEU A 157 -14.81 -11.85 -6.44
CA LEU A 157 -15.26 -11.14 -7.63
C LEU A 157 -16.78 -11.20 -7.79
N GLU A 158 -17.41 -12.33 -7.45
CA GLU A 158 -18.88 -12.46 -7.43
C GLU A 158 -19.52 -11.49 -6.44
N LYS A 159 -19.02 -11.42 -5.21
CA LYS A 159 -19.50 -10.47 -4.19
C LYS A 159 -19.30 -9.02 -4.64
N GLU A 160 -18.14 -8.72 -5.20
CA GLU A 160 -17.80 -7.38 -5.70
C GLU A 160 -18.73 -6.95 -6.84
N VAL A 161 -19.05 -7.86 -7.76
CA VAL A 161 -20.00 -7.60 -8.86
C VAL A 161 -21.38 -7.28 -8.33
N VAL A 162 -21.88 -8.05 -7.35
CA VAL A 162 -23.18 -7.79 -6.71
C VAL A 162 -23.20 -6.44 -6.00
N LEU A 163 -22.14 -6.12 -5.25
CA LEU A 163 -21.99 -4.83 -4.57
C LEU A 163 -22.01 -3.68 -5.56
N ARG A 164 -21.24 -3.77 -6.63
CA ARG A 164 -21.18 -2.74 -7.69
C ARG A 164 -22.53 -2.54 -8.37
N LYS A 165 -23.27 -3.60 -8.61
CA LYS A 165 -24.63 -3.52 -9.17
C LYS A 165 -25.56 -2.78 -8.20
N ASN A 166 -25.55 -3.13 -6.92
CA ASN A 166 -26.43 -2.55 -5.91
C ASN A 166 -26.17 -1.05 -5.69
N TYR A 167 -24.93 -0.62 -5.85
CA TYR A 167 -24.54 0.79 -5.66
C TYR A 167 -24.33 1.57 -6.98
N SER A 168 -24.78 1.00 -8.10
CA SER A 168 -24.63 1.63 -9.42
C SER A 168 -23.18 2.04 -9.73
N LEU A 169 -22.21 1.19 -9.35
CA LEU A 169 -20.79 1.42 -9.59
C LEU A 169 -20.36 0.83 -10.94
N PRO A 170 -19.23 1.24 -11.52
CA PRO A 170 -18.67 0.61 -12.71
C PRO A 170 -18.48 -0.90 -12.54
N PRO A 171 -18.85 -1.74 -13.52
CA PRO A 171 -19.19 -1.41 -14.93
C PRO A 171 -20.66 -1.09 -15.20
N TYR A 172 -21.54 -1.09 -14.18
CA TYR A 172 -22.97 -0.86 -14.34
C TYR A 172 -23.29 0.61 -14.66
N GLU A 173 -22.54 1.53 -14.07
CA GLU A 173 -22.56 2.95 -14.38
C GLU A 173 -21.19 3.41 -14.85
N ARG A 174 -21.10 4.58 -15.47
CA ARG A 174 -19.84 5.19 -15.91
C ARG A 174 -19.52 6.39 -15.06
N PHE A 175 -18.34 6.40 -14.46
CA PHE A 175 -17.87 7.50 -13.64
C PHE A 175 -16.72 8.23 -14.31
N ILE A 176 -16.74 9.55 -14.17
CA ILE A 176 -15.63 10.41 -14.54
C ILE A 176 -15.15 11.10 -13.28
N GLY A 177 -13.93 10.82 -12.86
CA GLY A 177 -13.29 11.49 -11.72
C GLY A 177 -12.61 12.77 -12.19
N LEU A 178 -13.03 13.92 -11.68
CA LEU A 178 -12.35 15.18 -11.89
C LEU A 178 -11.51 15.50 -10.65
N ILE A 179 -10.20 15.56 -10.81
CA ILE A 179 -9.27 15.89 -9.72
C ILE A 179 -8.79 17.31 -9.94
N ILE A 180 -9.16 18.19 -9.02
CA ILE A 180 -8.77 19.60 -9.05
C ILE A 180 -7.72 19.79 -7.94
N THR A 181 -6.58 20.38 -8.28
CA THR A 181 -5.52 20.67 -7.33
C THR A 181 -5.13 22.13 -7.39
N SER A 182 -4.88 22.75 -6.25
CA SER A 182 -4.34 24.11 -6.15
C SER A 182 -3.52 24.23 -4.87
N PRO A 183 -2.43 25.00 -4.88
CA PRO A 183 -1.72 25.38 -3.66
C PRO A 183 -2.52 26.37 -2.79
N ASP A 184 -3.50 27.06 -3.38
CA ASP A 184 -4.42 28.00 -2.72
C ASP A 184 -5.75 27.28 -2.44
N GLN A 185 -6.04 27.08 -1.15
CA GLN A 185 -7.21 26.34 -0.70
C GLN A 185 -8.53 27.09 -0.95
N ASP A 186 -8.54 28.42 -0.84
CA ASP A 186 -9.76 29.22 -1.05
C ASP A 186 -10.10 29.26 -2.53
N LYS A 187 -9.08 29.42 -3.38
CA LYS A 187 -9.26 29.31 -4.82
C LYS A 187 -9.75 27.92 -5.21
N LEU A 188 -9.18 26.86 -4.61
CA LEU A 188 -9.59 25.47 -4.87
C LEU A 188 -11.09 25.27 -4.56
N LYS A 189 -11.54 25.70 -3.38
CA LYS A 189 -12.95 25.60 -2.97
C LYS A 189 -13.88 26.35 -3.94
N LYS A 190 -13.51 27.59 -4.29
CA LYS A 190 -14.30 28.43 -5.20
C LYS A 190 -14.42 27.80 -6.58
N GLU A 191 -13.31 27.37 -7.18
CA GLU A 191 -13.32 26.78 -8.52
C GLU A 191 -14.01 25.41 -8.55
N SER A 192 -13.86 24.59 -7.49
CA SER A 192 -14.57 23.31 -7.39
C SER A 192 -16.08 23.49 -7.25
N PHE A 193 -16.52 24.49 -6.51
CA PHE A 193 -17.95 24.82 -6.39
C PHE A 193 -18.52 25.31 -7.74
N ILE A 194 -17.81 26.20 -8.43
CA ILE A 194 -18.23 26.70 -9.75
C ILE A 194 -18.34 25.55 -10.76
N LEU A 195 -17.39 24.60 -10.70
CA LEU A 195 -17.41 23.43 -11.59
C LEU A 195 -18.58 22.51 -11.26
N HIS A 196 -18.84 22.28 -9.96
CA HIS A 196 -19.98 21.48 -9.51
C HIS A 196 -21.31 22.02 -10.02
N GLU A 197 -21.52 23.35 -9.88
CA GLU A 197 -22.73 24.05 -10.37
C GLU A 197 -22.90 23.95 -11.90
N LYS A 198 -21.80 23.87 -12.65
CA LYS A 198 -21.87 23.76 -14.11
C LYS A 198 -22.12 22.32 -14.61
N LEU A 199 -21.90 21.35 -13.78
CA LEU A 199 -22.04 19.93 -14.13
C LEU A 199 -23.38 19.33 -13.68
N ASN A 200 -24.07 20.00 -12.79
CA ASN A 200 -25.47 19.72 -12.40
C ASN A 200 -26.46 20.53 -13.24
#